data_25f5441d8b37f154fc83bdfa4b211915
#
_entry.id   25f5441d8b37f154fc83bdfa4b211915
#
_cell.length_a   1.000
_cell.length_b   1.000
_cell.length_c   1.000
_cell.angle_alpha   90.00
_cell.angle_beta   90.00
_cell.angle_gamma   90.00
#
_symmetry.space_group_name_H-M   'P 1'
#
loop_
_entity.id
_entity.type
_entity.pdbx_description
1 polymer ?
#
loop_
_entity_poly.entity_id
_entity_poly.type
_entity_poly.pdbx_seq_one_letter_code
_entity_poly.pdbx_strand_id
1 'polypeptide(L)'
;NPKRTTPITDYLVVSPAEGRILATDVSPVPKDLDLPLGEWRRISIFMNVFDVHVNRSPVAGKVVATAYHKGAFLNASIDKASEQNERQNMVVEMASGQKIGVVQIAGLVARRILLEAAVGDHLNVGQQYGIIRFGSRVDVWLPATTPVNVLVGQTAIAGESILADLSGKMEEITDGVCR
;
A
#
# COMPACT_ATOMS: atom_id res chain seq x y z
N ASN A 1 -1.91 -3.79 -17.83
CA ASN A 1 -1.39 -4.71 -16.81
C ASN A 1 -0.12 -5.40 -17.33
N PRO A 2 1.06 -4.79 -17.17
CA PRO A 2 2.31 -5.40 -17.59
C PRO A 2 2.64 -6.64 -16.74
N LYS A 3 3.42 -7.56 -17.32
CA LYS A 3 4.04 -8.65 -16.57
C LYS A 3 5.05 -8.05 -15.59
N ARG A 4 5.14 -8.62 -14.38
CA ARG A 4 6.06 -8.16 -13.33
C ARG A 4 6.89 -9.34 -12.84
N THR A 5 8.14 -9.07 -12.49
CA THR A 5 9.02 -10.04 -11.83
C THR A 5 9.05 -9.70 -10.34
N THR A 6 8.27 -10.44 -9.57
CA THR A 6 8.12 -10.18 -8.14
C THR A 6 9.11 -11.02 -7.33
N PRO A 7 9.92 -10.41 -6.43
CA PRO A 7 10.74 -11.18 -5.50
C PRO A 7 9.85 -11.99 -4.55
N ILE A 8 10.16 -13.27 -4.39
CA ILE A 8 9.40 -14.18 -3.52
C ILE A 8 10.18 -14.40 -2.23
N THR A 9 9.68 -13.84 -1.14
CA THR A 9 10.23 -14.01 0.21
C THR A 9 9.11 -13.90 1.24
N ASP A 10 9.34 -14.41 2.45
CA ASP A 10 8.37 -14.37 3.55
C ASP A 10 8.48 -13.08 4.39
N TYR A 11 9.35 -12.14 4.03
CA TYR A 11 9.67 -10.96 4.84
C TYR A 11 9.76 -9.66 4.05
N LEU A 12 9.90 -9.68 2.74
CA LEU A 12 9.94 -8.45 1.95
C LEU A 12 8.52 -7.96 1.62
N VAL A 13 8.35 -6.66 1.72
CA VAL A 13 7.12 -5.96 1.31
C VAL A 13 7.38 -5.29 -0.03
N VAL A 14 6.66 -5.72 -1.08
CA VAL A 14 6.76 -5.10 -2.40
C VAL A 14 5.73 -3.99 -2.58
N SER A 15 5.97 -3.09 -3.52
CA SER A 15 5.04 -2.01 -3.80
C SER A 15 3.70 -2.53 -4.33
N PRO A 16 2.55 -2.17 -3.72
CA PRO A 16 1.23 -2.52 -4.23
C PRO A 16 0.80 -1.67 -5.43
N ALA A 17 1.49 -0.57 -5.70
CA ALA A 17 1.13 0.38 -6.73
C ALA A 17 2.36 0.88 -7.48
N GLU A 18 2.15 1.32 -8.72
CA GLU A 18 3.17 2.06 -9.49
C GLU A 18 2.94 3.55 -9.28
N GLY A 19 4.00 4.28 -8.93
CA GLY A 19 3.91 5.71 -8.72
C GLY A 19 4.95 6.29 -7.78
N ARG A 20 4.73 7.53 -7.34
CA ARG A 20 5.67 8.27 -6.51
C ARG A 20 5.43 8.04 -5.02
N ILE A 21 6.48 7.76 -4.28
CA ILE A 21 6.44 7.70 -2.81
C ILE A 21 6.17 9.10 -2.27
N LEU A 22 5.06 9.26 -1.52
CA LEU A 22 4.68 10.53 -0.89
C LEU A 22 5.07 10.61 0.58
N ALA A 23 5.03 9.48 1.29
CA ALA A 23 5.28 9.43 2.72
C ALA A 23 5.85 8.07 3.12
N THR A 24 6.70 8.08 4.17
CA THR A 24 7.27 6.89 4.82
C THR A 24 7.30 7.10 6.34
N ASP A 25 6.26 7.71 6.89
CA ASP A 25 6.16 8.14 8.29
C ASP A 25 5.59 7.05 9.22
N VAL A 26 5.73 7.28 10.52
CA VAL A 26 5.01 6.55 11.56
C VAL A 26 3.85 7.43 12.02
N SER A 27 2.65 6.87 12.02
CA SER A 27 1.44 7.60 12.38
C SER A 27 0.37 6.67 12.95
N PRO A 28 -0.63 7.22 13.66
CA PRO A 28 -1.75 6.42 14.16
C PRO A 28 -2.46 5.69 13.01
N VAL A 29 -2.72 4.40 13.21
CA VAL A 29 -3.49 3.60 12.24
C VAL A 29 -4.92 4.12 12.14
N PRO A 30 -5.52 4.18 10.93
CA PRO A 30 -6.93 4.51 10.77
C PRO A 30 -7.82 3.57 11.58
N LYS A 31 -8.79 4.13 12.35
CA LYS A 31 -9.67 3.36 13.23
C LYS A 31 -10.55 2.34 12.49
N ASP A 32 -10.77 2.56 11.20
CA ASP A 32 -11.58 1.74 10.32
C ASP A 32 -10.76 0.70 9.52
N LEU A 33 -9.45 0.67 9.74
CA LEU A 33 -8.59 -0.39 9.26
C LEU A 33 -8.45 -1.45 10.37
N ASP A 34 -8.86 -2.68 10.10
CA ASP A 34 -8.93 -3.78 11.08
C ASP A 34 -7.52 -4.25 11.53
N LEU A 35 -6.79 -3.31 12.14
CA LEU A 35 -5.47 -3.49 12.75
C LEU A 35 -5.50 -3.04 14.20
N PRO A 36 -4.63 -3.55 15.08
CA PRO A 36 -4.49 -3.08 16.45
C PRO A 36 -4.26 -1.56 16.49
N LEU A 37 -5.00 -0.86 17.36
CA LEU A 37 -4.83 0.57 17.54
C LEU A 37 -3.41 0.89 18.03
N GLY A 38 -2.84 1.97 17.54
CA GLY A 38 -1.49 2.41 17.88
C GLY A 38 -0.80 3.06 16.68
N GLU A 39 0.49 3.22 16.80
CA GLU A 39 1.33 3.76 15.74
C GLU A 39 1.79 2.65 14.79
N TRP A 40 1.73 2.94 13.51
CA TRP A 40 2.12 2.07 12.42
C TRP A 40 2.99 2.82 11.41
N ARG A 41 3.89 2.13 10.75
CA ARG A 41 4.64 2.64 9.61
C ARG A 41 3.71 2.73 8.40
N ARG A 42 3.51 3.93 7.86
CA ARG A 42 2.74 4.19 6.64
C ARG A 42 3.68 4.46 5.47
N ILE A 43 3.47 3.78 4.36
CA ILE A 43 4.13 4.09 3.09
C ILE A 43 3.02 4.45 2.10
N SER A 44 3.04 5.68 1.58
CA SER A 44 2.03 6.19 0.65
C SER A 44 2.58 6.30 -0.75
N ILE A 45 1.88 5.72 -1.73
CA ILE A 45 2.26 5.72 -3.15
C ILE A 45 1.18 6.43 -3.97
N PHE A 46 1.52 7.53 -4.61
CA PHE A 46 0.63 8.28 -5.50
C PHE A 46 0.76 7.80 -6.93
N MET A 47 -0.35 7.45 -7.54
CA MET A 47 -0.47 7.04 -8.94
C MET A 47 -1.01 8.20 -9.76
N ASN A 48 -0.20 8.78 -10.64
CA ASN A 48 -0.66 9.79 -11.59
C ASN A 48 -1.40 9.15 -12.78
N VAL A 49 -1.92 9.96 -13.69
CA VAL A 49 -2.75 9.48 -14.82
C VAL A 49 -1.98 8.58 -15.82
N PHE A 50 -0.66 8.63 -15.82
CA PHE A 50 0.20 7.86 -16.74
C PHE A 50 0.75 6.58 -16.12
N ASP A 51 0.59 6.39 -14.82
CA ASP A 51 1.07 5.21 -14.11
C ASP A 51 0.16 4.00 -14.34
N VAL A 52 0.66 2.80 -14.05
CA VAL A 52 -0.15 1.57 -14.11
C VAL A 52 -1.07 1.50 -12.89
N HIS A 53 -2.38 1.42 -13.13
CA HIS A 53 -3.41 1.48 -12.09
C HIS A 53 -3.85 0.12 -11.54
N VAL A 54 -3.12 -0.94 -11.85
CA VAL A 54 -3.34 -2.27 -11.28
C VAL A 54 -2.64 -2.36 -9.93
N ASN A 55 -3.39 -2.74 -8.89
CA ASN A 55 -2.85 -2.91 -7.56
C ASN A 55 -2.52 -4.39 -7.28
N ARG A 56 -1.37 -4.60 -6.62
CA ARG A 56 -0.80 -5.92 -6.36
C ARG A 56 -0.57 -6.13 -4.88
N SER A 57 -0.75 -7.37 -4.40
CA SER A 57 -0.53 -7.68 -2.99
C SER A 57 0.92 -7.41 -2.59
N PRO A 58 1.15 -6.61 -1.53
CA PRO A 58 2.50 -6.29 -1.09
C PRO A 58 3.21 -7.47 -0.41
N VAL A 59 2.44 -8.44 0.09
CA VAL A 59 2.91 -9.65 0.77
C VAL A 59 2.08 -10.86 0.36
N ALA A 60 2.57 -12.05 0.61
CA ALA A 60 1.75 -13.27 0.54
C ALA A 60 0.97 -13.45 1.84
N GLY A 61 -0.31 -13.85 1.75
CA GLY A 61 -1.12 -14.10 2.93
C GLY A 61 -2.60 -14.24 2.64
N LYS A 62 -3.37 -14.40 3.72
CA LYS A 62 -4.82 -14.51 3.69
C LYS A 62 -5.47 -13.15 3.90
N VAL A 63 -6.44 -12.79 3.08
CA VAL A 63 -7.27 -11.61 3.31
C VAL A 63 -8.19 -11.90 4.50
N VAL A 64 -8.00 -11.16 5.59
CA VAL A 64 -8.76 -11.36 6.84
C VAL A 64 -9.82 -10.30 7.08
N ALA A 65 -9.69 -9.13 6.45
CA ALA A 65 -10.70 -8.07 6.53
C ALA A 65 -10.71 -7.23 5.26
N THR A 66 -11.89 -6.75 4.88
CA THR A 66 -12.08 -5.71 3.85
C THR A 66 -13.20 -4.76 4.28
N ALA A 67 -13.04 -3.46 4.00
CA ALA A 67 -14.07 -2.47 4.28
C ALA A 67 -14.06 -1.37 3.22
N TYR A 68 -15.23 -1.05 2.68
CA TYR A 68 -15.40 0.05 1.75
C TYR A 68 -16.02 1.26 2.46
N HIS A 69 -15.45 2.42 2.25
CA HIS A 69 -15.92 3.68 2.82
C HIS A 69 -16.22 4.69 1.72
N LYS A 70 -17.47 5.11 1.64
CA LYS A 70 -17.87 6.24 0.80
C LYS A 70 -17.21 7.52 1.33
N GLY A 71 -16.78 8.39 0.43
CA GLY A 71 -16.14 9.64 0.81
C GLY A 71 -16.10 10.67 -0.31
N ALA A 72 -15.31 11.70 -0.09
CA ALA A 72 -15.03 12.75 -1.04
C ALA A 72 -14.05 12.28 -2.13
N PHE A 73 -13.78 13.14 -3.09
CA PHE A 73 -12.80 12.93 -4.16
C PHE A 73 -11.82 14.11 -4.20
N LEU A 74 -11.13 14.35 -3.08
CA LEU A 74 -10.07 15.36 -2.98
C LEU A 74 -8.82 14.85 -3.70
N ASN A 75 -7.88 15.76 -3.98
CA ASN A 75 -6.58 15.37 -4.52
C ASN A 75 -5.91 14.35 -3.58
N ALA A 76 -5.65 13.14 -4.07
CA ALA A 76 -5.10 12.06 -3.27
C ALA A 76 -3.64 12.29 -2.80
N SER A 77 -2.95 13.30 -3.35
CA SER A 77 -1.60 13.67 -2.91
C SER A 77 -1.55 14.41 -1.57
N ILE A 78 -2.69 14.91 -1.06
CA ILE A 78 -2.76 15.60 0.23
C ILE A 78 -3.11 14.63 1.37
N ASP A 79 -2.58 14.87 2.59
CA ASP A 79 -2.79 13.98 3.74
C ASP A 79 -4.25 13.80 4.13
N LYS A 80 -5.06 14.87 4.09
CA LYS A 80 -6.50 14.81 4.39
C LYS A 80 -7.29 13.85 3.50
N ALA A 81 -6.77 13.50 2.33
CA ALA A 81 -7.40 12.53 1.44
C ALA A 81 -7.51 11.13 2.08
N SER A 82 -6.58 10.75 2.96
CA SER A 82 -6.63 9.45 3.66
C SER A 82 -7.88 9.26 4.50
N GLU A 83 -8.41 10.34 5.08
CA GLU A 83 -9.56 10.28 5.99
C GLU A 83 -10.88 10.60 5.30
N GLN A 84 -10.86 11.51 4.31
CA GLN A 84 -12.07 12.08 3.73
C GLN A 84 -12.47 11.44 2.42
N ASN A 85 -11.51 10.90 1.64
CA ASN A 85 -11.80 10.33 0.34
C ASN A 85 -12.43 8.94 0.43
N GLU A 86 -13.17 8.63 -0.63
CA GLU A 86 -13.63 7.26 -0.87
C GLU A 86 -12.43 6.32 -0.86
N ARG A 87 -12.54 5.23 -0.10
CA ARG A 87 -11.43 4.29 0.11
C ARG A 87 -11.90 2.85 0.29
N GLN A 88 -11.03 1.95 -0.05
CA GLN A 88 -11.19 0.51 0.15
C GLN A 88 -10.04 0.00 1.02
N ASN A 89 -10.37 -0.49 2.20
CA ASN A 89 -9.43 -1.11 3.13
C ASN A 89 -9.34 -2.62 2.86
N MET A 90 -8.15 -3.17 3.02
CA MET A 90 -7.87 -4.60 3.01
C MET A 90 -6.79 -4.92 4.05
N VAL A 91 -6.96 -5.98 4.81
CA VAL A 91 -5.95 -6.50 5.73
C VAL A 91 -5.55 -7.90 5.29
N VAL A 92 -4.25 -8.11 5.10
CA VAL A 92 -3.64 -9.39 4.76
C VAL A 92 -2.88 -9.92 5.96
N GLU A 93 -3.18 -11.14 6.39
CA GLU A 93 -2.47 -11.86 7.43
C GLU A 93 -1.49 -12.84 6.78
N MET A 94 -0.21 -12.65 7.06
CA MET A 94 0.88 -13.50 6.57
C MET A 94 0.92 -14.84 7.35
N ALA A 95 1.62 -15.83 6.83
CA ALA A 95 1.82 -17.12 7.50
C ALA A 95 2.47 -17.00 8.90
N SER A 96 3.23 -15.93 9.13
CA SER A 96 3.81 -15.59 10.44
C SER A 96 2.79 -15.08 11.46
N GLY A 97 1.54 -14.82 11.05
CA GLY A 97 0.54 -14.13 11.85
C GLY A 97 0.64 -12.60 11.81
N GLN A 98 1.65 -12.03 11.12
CA GLN A 98 1.77 -10.59 10.95
C GLN A 98 0.68 -10.08 10.03
N LYS A 99 -0.04 -9.05 10.47
CA LYS A 99 -1.05 -8.36 9.66
C LYS A 99 -0.45 -7.12 8.98
N ILE A 100 -0.83 -6.92 7.73
CA ILE A 100 -0.45 -5.78 6.89
C ILE A 100 -1.73 -5.13 6.37
N GLY A 101 -1.84 -3.82 6.55
CA GLY A 101 -2.95 -3.04 6.01
C GLY A 101 -2.64 -2.47 4.64
N VAL A 102 -3.62 -2.49 3.75
CA VAL A 102 -3.54 -1.85 2.42
C VAL A 102 -4.80 -1.04 2.20
N VAL A 103 -4.64 0.24 1.86
CA VAL A 103 -5.76 1.16 1.66
C VAL A 103 -5.68 1.76 0.27
N GLN A 104 -6.65 1.45 -0.57
CA GLN A 104 -6.85 2.14 -1.85
C GLN A 104 -7.66 3.42 -1.59
N ILE A 105 -7.16 4.57 -2.01
CA ILE A 105 -7.75 5.89 -1.77
C ILE A 105 -8.02 6.56 -3.12
N ALA A 106 -9.29 6.86 -3.38
CA ALA A 106 -9.70 7.56 -4.57
C ALA A 106 -9.15 9.00 -4.59
N GLY A 107 -8.98 9.55 -5.79
CA GLY A 107 -8.57 10.94 -5.98
C GLY A 107 -9.61 11.75 -6.75
N LEU A 108 -9.22 12.95 -7.18
CA LEU A 108 -10.09 13.92 -7.83
C LEU A 108 -10.78 13.38 -9.10
N VAL A 109 -10.07 12.54 -9.85
CA VAL A 109 -10.54 11.96 -11.12
C VAL A 109 -10.96 10.50 -10.97
N ALA A 110 -10.41 9.80 -9.98
CA ALA A 110 -10.72 8.41 -9.68
C ALA A 110 -12.09 8.32 -8.98
N ARG A 111 -13.10 7.88 -9.71
CA ARG A 111 -14.46 7.69 -9.16
C ARG A 111 -14.82 6.23 -8.94
N ARG A 112 -13.86 5.30 -8.98
CA ARG A 112 -14.13 3.88 -8.83
C ARG A 112 -12.92 3.13 -8.32
N ILE A 113 -13.09 2.49 -7.19
CA ILE A 113 -12.18 1.51 -6.63
C ILE A 113 -12.77 0.13 -6.91
N LEU A 114 -11.98 -0.77 -7.46
CA LEU A 114 -12.36 -2.16 -7.66
C LEU A 114 -11.43 -3.02 -6.82
N LEU A 115 -12.00 -3.70 -5.82
CA LEU A 115 -11.34 -4.78 -5.09
C LEU A 115 -11.82 -6.10 -5.68
N GLU A 116 -10.89 -6.92 -6.15
CA GLU A 116 -11.17 -8.27 -6.72
C GLU A 116 -11.04 -9.36 -5.64
N ALA A 117 -10.26 -9.08 -4.58
CA ALA A 117 -10.04 -10.00 -3.48
C ALA A 117 -11.17 -9.94 -2.45
N ALA A 118 -11.55 -11.09 -1.90
CA ALA A 118 -12.54 -11.23 -0.84
C ALA A 118 -11.91 -11.77 0.46
N VAL A 119 -12.60 -11.55 1.59
CA VAL A 119 -12.20 -12.14 2.87
C VAL A 119 -12.17 -13.67 2.73
N GLY A 120 -11.06 -14.26 3.14
CA GLY A 120 -10.80 -15.70 3.00
C GLY A 120 -9.87 -16.07 1.87
N ASP A 121 -9.69 -15.19 0.86
CA ASP A 121 -8.79 -15.45 -0.26
C ASP A 121 -7.34 -15.47 0.19
N HIS A 122 -6.54 -16.32 -0.45
CA HIS A 122 -5.09 -16.34 -0.32
C HIS A 122 -4.46 -15.62 -1.52
N LEU A 123 -3.69 -14.58 -1.24
CA LEU A 123 -2.94 -13.82 -2.24
C LEU A 123 -1.47 -14.22 -2.20
N ASN A 124 -0.88 -14.41 -3.37
CA ASN A 124 0.57 -14.45 -3.51
C ASN A 124 1.12 -13.02 -3.52
N VAL A 125 2.37 -12.84 -3.11
CA VAL A 125 3.08 -11.56 -3.26
C VAL A 125 3.09 -11.15 -4.73
N GLY A 126 2.80 -9.87 -5.02
CA GLY A 126 2.70 -9.35 -6.39
C GLY A 126 1.45 -9.76 -7.17
N GLN A 127 0.57 -10.59 -6.62
CA GLN A 127 -0.70 -10.95 -7.25
C GLN A 127 -1.62 -9.74 -7.32
N GLN A 128 -2.27 -9.53 -8.47
CA GLN A 128 -3.31 -8.50 -8.60
C GLN A 128 -4.44 -8.76 -7.61
N TYR A 129 -4.86 -7.71 -6.90
CA TYR A 129 -6.02 -7.76 -6.01
C TYR A 129 -7.07 -6.70 -6.35
N GLY A 130 -6.76 -5.78 -7.24
CA GLY A 130 -7.72 -4.75 -7.61
C GLY A 130 -7.17 -3.71 -8.56
N ILE A 131 -8.00 -2.72 -8.84
CA ILE A 131 -7.70 -1.58 -9.72
C ILE A 131 -8.29 -0.32 -9.11
N ILE A 132 -7.54 0.78 -9.16
CA ILE A 132 -8.04 2.10 -8.84
C ILE A 132 -7.68 3.06 -9.96
N ARG A 133 -8.66 3.86 -10.45
CA ARG A 133 -8.45 4.74 -11.60
C ARG A 133 -7.76 6.05 -11.20
N PHE A 134 -7.24 6.72 -12.18
CA PHE A 134 -6.39 7.93 -12.30
C PHE A 134 -6.34 8.90 -11.12
N GLY A 135 -5.10 9.32 -10.74
CA GLY A 135 -4.89 10.35 -9.72
C GLY A 135 -5.26 9.88 -8.31
N SER A 136 -4.90 8.67 -7.98
CA SER A 136 -5.23 7.96 -6.75
C SER A 136 -4.01 7.67 -5.89
N ARG A 137 -4.21 7.08 -4.71
CA ARG A 137 -3.14 6.71 -3.79
C ARG A 137 -3.38 5.33 -3.20
N VAL A 138 -2.31 4.62 -2.91
CA VAL A 138 -2.34 3.41 -2.09
C VAL A 138 -1.44 3.61 -0.88
N ASP A 139 -1.98 3.35 0.32
CA ASP A 139 -1.23 3.34 1.57
C ASP A 139 -0.99 1.90 2.02
N VAL A 140 0.25 1.60 2.42
CA VAL A 140 0.63 0.34 3.07
C VAL A 140 0.92 0.63 4.53
N TRP A 141 0.33 -0.17 5.42
CA TRP A 141 0.48 -0.04 6.87
C TRP A 141 1.21 -1.26 7.42
N LEU A 142 2.38 -1.01 8.01
CA LEU A 142 3.32 -1.99 8.53
C LEU A 142 3.55 -1.77 10.02
N PRO A 143 4.09 -2.75 10.79
CA PRO A 143 4.54 -2.51 12.16
C PRO A 143 5.43 -1.28 12.24
N ALA A 144 5.28 -0.45 13.28
CA ALA A 144 5.96 0.85 13.41
C ALA A 144 7.50 0.77 13.30
N THR A 145 8.08 -0.34 13.73
CA THR A 145 9.53 -0.57 13.75
C THR A 145 10.07 -1.16 12.45
N THR A 146 9.24 -1.36 11.42
CA THR A 146 9.67 -1.94 10.14
C THR A 146 10.62 -0.98 9.41
N PRO A 147 11.86 -1.42 9.06
CA PRO A 147 12.77 -0.62 8.26
C PRO A 147 12.22 -0.39 6.85
N VAL A 148 12.29 0.85 6.38
CA VAL A 148 11.82 1.26 5.04
C VAL A 148 12.99 1.34 4.08
N ASN A 149 12.81 0.81 2.87
CA ASN A 149 13.82 0.69 1.83
C ASN A 149 13.63 1.68 0.67
N VAL A 150 12.77 2.67 0.87
CA VAL A 150 12.46 3.71 -0.12
C VAL A 150 12.43 5.08 0.53
N LEU A 151 12.68 6.12 -0.27
CA LEU A 151 12.64 7.52 0.15
C LEU A 151 11.47 8.24 -0.51
N VAL A 152 10.97 9.27 0.17
CA VAL A 152 9.99 10.20 -0.41
C VAL A 152 10.55 10.81 -1.70
N GLY A 153 9.73 10.80 -2.75
CA GLY A 153 10.10 11.28 -4.07
C GLY A 153 10.60 10.23 -5.05
N GLN A 154 10.96 9.02 -4.59
CA GLN A 154 11.28 7.90 -5.49
C GLN A 154 10.05 7.39 -6.22
N THR A 155 10.26 6.77 -7.38
CA THR A 155 9.23 6.04 -8.11
C THR A 155 9.32 4.56 -7.76
N ALA A 156 8.20 3.98 -7.37
CA ALA A 156 8.06 2.54 -7.13
C ALA A 156 7.32 1.87 -8.29
N ILE A 157 7.67 0.62 -8.56
CA ILE A 157 7.05 -0.24 -9.56
C ILE A 157 6.22 -1.30 -8.84
N ALA A 158 4.91 -1.37 -9.18
CA ALA A 158 3.98 -2.31 -8.56
C ALA A 158 4.45 -3.77 -8.70
N GLY A 159 4.55 -4.49 -7.60
CA GLY A 159 4.97 -5.89 -7.53
C GLY A 159 6.48 -6.14 -7.67
N GLU A 160 7.30 -5.09 -7.88
CA GLU A 160 8.75 -5.24 -8.08
C GLU A 160 9.58 -4.45 -7.06
N SER A 161 9.27 -3.17 -6.83
CA SER A 161 10.03 -2.35 -5.88
C SER A 161 9.85 -2.86 -4.45
N ILE A 162 10.95 -3.10 -3.74
CA ILE A 162 10.95 -3.49 -2.33
C ILE A 162 10.76 -2.22 -1.50
N LEU A 163 9.66 -2.15 -0.74
CA LEU A 163 9.35 -1.01 0.13
C LEU A 163 9.95 -1.15 1.52
N ALA A 164 9.97 -2.36 2.07
CA ALA A 164 10.36 -2.59 3.46
C ALA A 164 10.78 -4.05 3.70
N ASP A 165 11.44 -4.29 4.85
CA ASP A 165 11.87 -5.59 5.33
C ASP A 165 11.30 -5.89 6.72
N LEU A 166 10.36 -6.85 6.79
CA LEU A 166 9.74 -7.30 8.03
C LEU A 166 10.65 -8.18 8.90
N SER A 167 11.78 -8.64 8.36
CA SER A 167 12.76 -9.42 9.16
C SER A 167 13.58 -8.54 10.11
N GLY A 168 13.57 -7.22 9.89
CA GLY A 168 14.38 -6.27 10.66
C GLY A 168 15.89 -6.39 10.45
N LYS A 169 16.33 -7.11 9.40
CA LYS A 169 17.76 -7.30 9.10
C LYS A 169 18.34 -6.23 8.20
N MET A 170 17.51 -5.53 7.47
CA MET A 170 17.95 -4.41 6.64
C MET A 170 18.02 -3.14 7.47
N GLU A 171 18.99 -2.28 7.16
CA GLU A 171 19.04 -0.92 7.69
C GLU A 171 18.05 -0.03 6.96
N GLU A 172 17.37 0.84 7.70
CA GLU A 172 16.46 1.83 7.12
C GLU A 172 17.24 2.84 6.27
N ILE A 173 16.77 3.09 5.05
CA ILE A 173 17.33 4.14 4.20
C ILE A 173 16.71 5.47 4.64
N THR A 174 17.53 6.38 5.17
CA THR A 174 17.06 7.65 5.73
C THR A 174 17.42 8.86 4.87
N ASP A 175 18.34 8.71 3.91
CA ASP A 175 18.88 9.83 3.14
C ASP A 175 19.16 9.47 1.68
N GLY A 176 19.07 10.44 0.79
CA GLY A 176 19.29 10.26 -0.64
C GLY A 176 19.53 11.60 -1.36
N VAL A 177 20.16 11.54 -2.52
CA VAL A 177 20.47 12.70 -3.35
C VAL A 177 19.66 12.67 -4.64
N CYS A 178 18.92 13.73 -4.91
CA CYS A 178 18.29 13.95 -6.21
C CYS A 178 19.33 14.53 -7.20
N ARG A 179 19.59 13.84 -8.30
CA ARG A 179 20.53 14.26 -9.35
C ARG A 179 19.85 14.34 -10.70
#